data_cb430cface3046b4ca230fc33f03f430
#
_entry.id   cb430cface3046b4ca230fc33f03f430
#
_cell.length_a   1.000
_cell.length_b   1.000
_cell.length_c   1.000
_cell.angle_alpha   90.00
_cell.angle_beta   90.00
_cell.angle_gamma   90.00
#
_symmetry.space_group_name_H-M   'P 1'
#
loop_
_entity.id
_entity.type
_entity.pdbx_description
1 polymer ?
#
loop_
_entity_poly.entity_id
_entity_poly.type
_entity_poly.pdbx_seq_one_letter_code
_entity_poly.pdbx_strand_id
1 'polypeptide(L)'
;MSDTKFSLEKIAQFLEGELEGDPNAEVINVSGIESTALNTITFSTDTKTLKKAKNFLATAIVLPKGLNSSICENVIYVDDPYFAFARLTQLFKDQTQPFSQGKSFIHDSSSIGEGTVISNNAYIGQDCEIGDNVFIGPNVFIGNKCSVGSKTIIHANTSIIQDVNI
;
A
#
# COMPACT_ATOMS: atom_id res chain seq x y z
N MET A 1 4.88 -4.46 -12.99
CA MET A 1 3.55 -4.08 -12.46
C MET A 1 3.03 -5.30 -11.74
N SER A 2 2.73 -5.21 -10.48
CA SER A 2 2.14 -6.34 -9.75
C SER A 2 0.71 -6.52 -10.26
N ASP A 3 0.44 -7.67 -10.90
CA ASP A 3 -0.90 -8.05 -11.35
C ASP A 3 -1.75 -8.59 -10.19
N THR A 4 -1.65 -7.98 -9.03
CA THR A 4 -2.43 -8.41 -7.88
C THR A 4 -3.88 -8.03 -8.10
N LYS A 5 -4.70 -9.04 -8.40
CA LYS A 5 -6.14 -8.91 -8.59
C LYS A 5 -6.88 -9.30 -7.33
N PHE A 6 -7.91 -8.57 -7.02
CA PHE A 6 -8.81 -8.89 -5.91
C PHE A 6 -10.23 -9.03 -6.42
N SER A 7 -10.94 -10.09 -6.00
CA SER A 7 -12.37 -10.21 -6.22
C SER A 7 -13.14 -9.25 -5.33
N LEU A 8 -14.32 -8.82 -5.78
CA LEU A 8 -15.17 -7.90 -5.00
C LEU A 8 -15.63 -8.53 -3.69
N GLU A 9 -15.80 -9.85 -3.63
CA GLU A 9 -16.09 -10.55 -2.37
C GLU A 9 -14.99 -10.33 -1.33
N LYS A 10 -13.71 -10.52 -1.72
CA LYS A 10 -12.58 -10.30 -0.80
C LYS A 10 -12.47 -8.84 -0.37
N ILE A 11 -12.74 -7.92 -1.28
CA ILE A 11 -12.73 -6.49 -0.97
C ILE A 11 -13.86 -6.15 0.01
N ALA A 12 -15.07 -6.64 -0.23
CA ALA A 12 -16.20 -6.41 0.68
C ALA A 12 -15.91 -6.96 2.09
N GLN A 13 -15.36 -8.17 2.19
CA GLN A 13 -14.91 -8.74 3.47
C GLN A 13 -13.83 -7.89 4.14
N PHE A 14 -12.83 -7.45 3.39
CA PHE A 14 -11.76 -6.60 3.91
C PHE A 14 -12.26 -5.25 4.43
N LEU A 15 -13.26 -4.67 3.78
CA LEU A 15 -13.88 -3.40 4.16
C LEU A 15 -15.00 -3.55 5.19
N GLU A 16 -15.38 -4.79 5.54
CA GLU A 16 -16.55 -5.09 6.40
C GLU A 16 -17.83 -4.49 5.82
N GLY A 17 -17.93 -4.48 4.49
CA GLY A 17 -19.01 -3.90 3.71
C GLY A 17 -19.98 -4.93 3.14
N GLU A 18 -21.14 -4.47 2.71
CA GLU A 18 -22.17 -5.25 2.04
C GLU A 18 -22.01 -5.12 0.52
N LEU A 19 -21.80 -6.25 -0.17
CA LEU A 19 -21.67 -6.29 -1.63
C LEU A 19 -23.02 -6.48 -2.31
N GLU A 20 -23.33 -5.62 -3.24
CA GLU A 20 -24.39 -5.80 -4.24
C GLU A 20 -23.73 -5.92 -5.62
N GLY A 21 -24.01 -7.00 -6.37
CA GLY A 21 -23.43 -7.28 -7.68
C GLY A 21 -22.66 -8.60 -7.75
N ASP A 22 -21.73 -8.72 -8.69
CA ASP A 22 -20.96 -9.96 -8.93
C ASP A 22 -19.78 -10.09 -7.95
N PRO A 23 -19.81 -11.11 -7.05
CA PRO A 23 -18.72 -11.32 -6.08
C PRO A 23 -17.40 -11.73 -6.73
N ASN A 24 -17.45 -12.28 -7.94
CA ASN A 24 -16.26 -12.76 -8.67
C ASN A 24 -15.64 -11.69 -9.58
N ALA A 25 -16.29 -10.54 -9.76
CA ALA A 25 -15.70 -9.44 -10.53
C ALA A 25 -14.37 -9.01 -9.90
N GLU A 26 -13.35 -8.81 -10.75
CA GLU A 26 -11.98 -8.51 -10.30
C GLU A 26 -11.62 -7.05 -10.55
N VAL A 27 -10.85 -6.51 -9.63
CA VAL A 27 -10.23 -5.18 -9.76
C VAL A 27 -8.73 -5.26 -9.46
N ILE A 28 -7.98 -4.40 -10.12
CA ILE A 28 -6.51 -4.38 -10.07
C ILE A 28 -5.96 -3.10 -9.43
N ASN A 29 -6.80 -2.08 -9.27
CA ASN A 29 -6.38 -0.79 -8.74
C ASN A 29 -7.57 0.04 -8.25
N VAL A 30 -7.27 1.16 -7.62
CA VAL A 30 -8.23 2.20 -7.25
C VAL A 30 -8.20 3.34 -8.28
N SER A 31 -9.30 4.06 -8.45
CA SER A 31 -9.39 5.23 -9.32
C SER A 31 -10.17 6.36 -8.69
N GLY A 32 -9.89 7.60 -9.12
CA GLY A 32 -10.71 8.75 -8.72
C GLY A 32 -12.08 8.73 -9.43
N ILE A 33 -13.11 9.27 -8.78
CA ILE A 33 -14.48 9.30 -9.34
C ILE A 33 -14.59 10.09 -10.64
N GLU A 34 -13.74 11.10 -10.84
CA GLU A 34 -13.71 11.93 -12.04
C GLU A 34 -12.92 11.31 -13.20
N SER A 35 -12.11 10.28 -12.90
CA SER A 35 -11.20 9.61 -13.85
C SER A 35 -11.20 8.10 -13.66
N THR A 36 -12.39 7.49 -13.69
CA THR A 36 -12.56 6.04 -13.55
C THR A 36 -11.98 5.29 -14.75
N ALA A 37 -11.46 4.10 -14.51
CA ALA A 37 -10.87 3.21 -15.52
C ALA A 37 -11.42 1.80 -15.39
N LEU A 38 -11.23 0.98 -16.43
CA LEU A 38 -11.59 -0.44 -16.41
C LEU A 38 -10.79 -1.19 -15.34
N ASN A 39 -11.42 -2.19 -14.76
CA ASN A 39 -10.84 -3.03 -13.72
C ASN A 39 -10.37 -2.26 -12.46
N THR A 40 -11.03 -1.14 -12.16
CA THR A 40 -10.76 -0.36 -10.95
C THR A 40 -11.97 -0.30 -10.04
N ILE A 41 -11.73 0.07 -8.79
CA ILE A 41 -12.75 0.43 -7.80
C ILE A 41 -12.59 1.89 -7.41
N THR A 42 -13.70 2.59 -7.27
CA THR A 42 -13.74 3.99 -6.84
C THR A 42 -14.64 4.17 -5.62
N PHE A 43 -14.81 5.37 -5.13
CA PHE A 43 -15.71 5.67 -4.02
C PHE A 43 -16.45 6.99 -4.21
N SER A 44 -17.56 7.12 -3.51
CA SER A 44 -18.24 8.40 -3.33
C SER A 44 -18.87 8.48 -1.95
N THR A 45 -18.87 9.67 -1.38
CA THR A 45 -19.47 9.93 -0.06
C THR A 45 -20.89 10.50 -0.15
N ASP A 46 -21.25 11.06 -1.30
CA ASP A 46 -22.53 11.75 -1.49
C ASP A 46 -22.95 11.82 -2.96
N THR A 47 -24.21 12.25 -3.15
CA THR A 47 -24.81 12.41 -4.49
C THR A 47 -24.12 13.49 -5.33
N LYS A 48 -23.51 14.51 -4.72
CA LYS A 48 -22.83 15.58 -5.47
C LYS A 48 -21.55 15.05 -6.11
N THR A 49 -20.82 14.24 -5.35
CA THR A 49 -19.60 13.58 -5.83
C THR A 49 -19.93 12.59 -6.94
N LEU A 50 -21.01 11.81 -6.82
CA LEU A 50 -21.46 10.91 -7.89
C LEU A 50 -21.76 11.63 -9.21
N LYS A 51 -22.34 12.82 -9.17
CA LYS A 51 -22.63 13.63 -10.37
C LYS A 51 -21.39 14.08 -11.13
N LYS A 52 -20.20 14.02 -10.53
CA LYS A 52 -18.95 14.35 -11.20
C LYS A 52 -18.44 13.23 -12.11
N ALA A 53 -18.94 12.02 -11.96
CA ALA A 53 -18.62 10.89 -12.82
C ALA A 53 -19.27 11.06 -14.18
N LYS A 54 -18.54 11.58 -15.16
CA LYS A 54 -19.06 11.82 -16.52
C LYS A 54 -19.06 10.59 -17.39
N ASN A 55 -18.01 9.78 -17.34
CA ASN A 55 -17.84 8.53 -18.10
C ASN A 55 -17.41 7.46 -17.12
N PHE A 56 -18.38 6.81 -16.45
CA PHE A 56 -18.08 5.81 -15.44
C PHE A 56 -17.62 4.51 -16.10
N LEU A 57 -16.38 4.10 -15.83
CA LEU A 57 -15.75 2.90 -16.37
C LEU A 57 -15.27 1.94 -15.26
N ALA A 58 -15.35 2.33 -13.99
CA ALA A 58 -14.90 1.47 -12.90
C ALA A 58 -15.78 0.22 -12.79
N THR A 59 -15.16 -0.89 -12.42
CA THR A 59 -15.85 -2.17 -12.19
C THR A 59 -16.75 -2.13 -10.98
N ALA A 60 -16.36 -1.38 -9.95
CA ALA A 60 -17.13 -1.26 -8.70
C ALA A 60 -17.02 0.14 -8.09
N ILE A 61 -17.96 0.44 -7.20
CA ILE A 61 -17.96 1.66 -6.41
C ILE A 61 -18.24 1.36 -4.93
N VAL A 62 -17.56 2.07 -4.04
CA VAL A 62 -17.83 2.06 -2.60
C VAL A 62 -18.71 3.26 -2.24
N LEU A 63 -19.83 2.99 -1.59
CA LEU A 63 -20.82 3.99 -1.20
C LEU A 63 -21.15 3.90 0.30
N PRO A 64 -21.64 4.98 0.91
CA PRO A 64 -22.20 4.90 2.26
C PRO A 64 -23.52 4.11 2.26
N LYS A 65 -23.78 3.39 3.34
CA LYS A 65 -25.08 2.73 3.56
C LYS A 65 -26.22 3.74 3.40
N GLY A 66 -27.26 3.35 2.67
CA GLY A 66 -28.42 4.20 2.40
C GLY A 66 -28.29 5.14 1.19
N LEU A 67 -27.15 5.21 0.55
CA LEU A 67 -27.00 5.93 -0.72
C LEU A 67 -27.17 4.97 -1.89
N ASN A 68 -28.29 5.01 -2.57
CA ASN A 68 -28.53 4.19 -3.75
C ASN A 68 -28.03 4.91 -5.01
N SER A 69 -27.42 4.15 -5.91
CA SER A 69 -26.94 4.67 -7.19
C SER A 69 -27.04 3.58 -8.27
N SER A 70 -27.53 3.97 -9.44
CA SER A 70 -27.55 3.10 -10.64
C SER A 70 -26.35 3.34 -11.57
N ILE A 71 -25.30 4.01 -11.08
CA ILE A 71 -24.13 4.34 -11.91
C ILE A 71 -23.23 3.11 -12.17
N CYS A 72 -23.29 2.13 -11.29
CA CYS A 72 -22.51 0.90 -11.34
C CYS A 72 -23.35 -0.28 -10.86
N GLU A 73 -23.18 -1.44 -11.51
CA GLU A 73 -23.85 -2.69 -11.11
C GLU A 73 -23.24 -3.30 -9.85
N ASN A 74 -21.95 -3.04 -9.60
CA ASN A 74 -21.24 -3.57 -8.44
C ASN A 74 -21.01 -2.46 -7.41
N VAL A 75 -21.65 -2.59 -6.27
CA VAL A 75 -21.59 -1.60 -5.17
C VAL A 75 -21.17 -2.30 -3.88
N ILE A 76 -20.26 -1.69 -3.15
CA ILE A 76 -19.91 -2.10 -1.79
C ILE A 76 -20.37 -1.00 -0.83
N TYR A 77 -21.34 -1.31 0.01
CA TYR A 77 -21.86 -0.38 1.00
C TYR A 77 -21.09 -0.49 2.31
N VAL A 78 -20.63 0.65 2.80
CA VAL A 78 -19.84 0.76 4.05
C VAL A 78 -20.35 1.90 4.92
N ASP A 79 -19.95 1.92 6.18
CA ASP A 79 -20.34 3.01 7.09
C ASP A 79 -19.58 4.32 6.76
N ASP A 80 -18.28 4.23 6.45
CA ASP A 80 -17.42 5.35 6.07
C ASP A 80 -16.67 5.06 4.76
N PRO A 81 -17.16 5.53 3.60
CA PRO A 81 -16.52 5.31 2.31
C PRO A 81 -15.14 5.96 2.17
N TYR A 82 -14.88 7.05 2.88
CA TYR A 82 -13.59 7.72 2.83
C TYR A 82 -12.51 6.88 3.52
N PHE A 83 -12.83 6.38 4.71
CA PHE A 83 -11.96 5.47 5.45
C PHE A 83 -11.75 4.15 4.69
N ALA A 84 -12.82 3.59 4.14
CA ALA A 84 -12.76 2.38 3.33
C ALA A 84 -11.82 2.55 2.11
N PHE A 85 -11.91 3.69 1.43
CA PHE A 85 -11.04 3.97 0.28
C PHE A 85 -9.56 4.14 0.70
N ALA A 86 -9.30 4.77 1.83
CA ALA A 86 -7.94 4.84 2.39
C ALA A 86 -7.36 3.44 2.68
N ARG A 87 -8.17 2.51 3.21
CA ARG A 87 -7.78 1.09 3.38
C ARG A 87 -7.51 0.41 2.03
N LEU A 88 -8.37 0.65 1.02
CA LEU A 88 -8.19 0.10 -0.33
C LEU A 88 -6.88 0.56 -0.96
N THR A 89 -6.50 1.83 -0.84
CA THR A 89 -5.23 2.32 -1.40
C THR A 89 -4.03 1.59 -0.81
N GLN A 90 -4.10 1.14 0.45
CA GLN A 90 -3.05 0.32 1.06
C GLN A 90 -3.05 -1.12 0.53
N LEU A 91 -4.23 -1.69 0.25
CA LEU A 91 -4.35 -3.03 -0.32
C LEU A 91 -3.73 -3.11 -1.72
N PHE A 92 -3.91 -2.07 -2.55
CA PHE A 92 -3.36 -1.98 -3.90
C PHE A 92 -1.97 -1.32 -3.96
N LYS A 93 -1.43 -0.89 -2.80
CA LYS A 93 -0.06 -0.39 -2.75
C LYS A 93 0.88 -1.50 -3.19
N ASP A 94 1.67 -1.18 -4.19
CA ASP A 94 2.67 -2.11 -4.71
C ASP A 94 3.62 -2.51 -3.59
N GLN A 95 3.53 -3.77 -3.16
CA GLN A 95 4.41 -4.35 -2.13
C GLN A 95 5.73 -4.83 -2.74
N THR A 96 5.93 -4.59 -4.03
CA THR A 96 7.20 -4.93 -4.64
C THR A 96 8.28 -4.06 -4.02
N GLN A 97 9.09 -4.68 -3.21
CA GLN A 97 10.39 -4.12 -2.83
C GLN A 97 11.14 -3.90 -4.16
N PRO A 98 11.43 -2.66 -4.55
CA PRO A 98 11.97 -2.37 -5.88
C PRO A 98 13.36 -2.97 -6.10
N PHE A 99 13.95 -3.54 -5.06
CA PHE A 99 15.29 -4.09 -5.09
C PHE A 99 15.35 -5.40 -4.31
N SER A 100 16.01 -6.39 -4.89
CA SER A 100 16.26 -7.68 -4.23
C SER A 100 17.35 -7.55 -3.16
N GLN A 101 17.32 -8.48 -2.21
CA GLN A 101 18.43 -8.69 -1.27
C GLN A 101 19.74 -8.90 -2.05
N GLY A 102 20.81 -8.25 -1.64
CA GLY A 102 22.07 -8.25 -2.38
C GLY A 102 23.30 -8.29 -1.48
N LYS A 103 24.48 -8.17 -2.08
CA LYS A 103 25.74 -8.08 -1.34
C LYS A 103 25.83 -6.74 -0.63
N SER A 104 25.77 -6.76 0.69
CA SER A 104 25.89 -5.62 1.58
C SER A 104 26.99 -5.91 2.62
N PHE A 105 27.50 -4.87 3.27
CA PHE A 105 28.38 -5.01 4.43
C PHE A 105 27.55 -4.73 5.69
N ILE A 106 27.56 -5.68 6.60
CA ILE A 106 26.92 -5.54 7.92
C ILE A 106 27.97 -5.93 8.95
N HIS A 107 28.22 -5.05 9.89
CA HIS A 107 29.16 -5.35 10.96
C HIS A 107 28.59 -6.41 11.91
N ASP A 108 29.42 -7.35 12.36
CA ASP A 108 29.02 -8.52 13.17
C ASP A 108 28.38 -8.15 14.51
N SER A 109 28.66 -6.95 15.05
CA SER A 109 28.05 -6.47 16.29
C SER A 109 26.66 -5.88 16.11
N SER A 110 26.16 -5.77 14.88
CA SER A 110 24.87 -5.16 14.61
C SER A 110 23.78 -6.20 14.49
N SER A 111 22.58 -5.88 15.00
CA SER A 111 21.41 -6.73 14.94
C SER A 111 20.47 -6.31 13.82
N ILE A 112 19.94 -7.31 13.10
CA ILE A 112 18.99 -7.11 12.00
C ILE A 112 17.70 -7.85 12.34
N GLY A 113 16.58 -7.14 12.35
CA GLY A 113 15.26 -7.69 12.63
C GLY A 113 14.73 -8.60 11.52
N GLU A 114 13.73 -9.39 11.86
CA GLU A 114 13.11 -10.35 10.97
C GLU A 114 12.42 -9.68 9.77
N GLY A 115 12.47 -10.28 8.59
CA GLY A 115 11.85 -9.76 7.37
C GLY A 115 12.49 -8.50 6.81
N THR A 116 13.63 -8.05 7.36
CA THR A 116 14.36 -6.89 6.85
C THR A 116 15.09 -7.20 5.54
N VAL A 117 14.94 -6.33 4.56
CA VAL A 117 15.56 -6.45 3.24
C VAL A 117 16.65 -5.41 3.09
N ILE A 118 17.88 -5.88 2.81
CA ILE A 118 19.06 -5.05 2.62
C ILE A 118 19.56 -5.21 1.19
N SER A 119 19.54 -4.13 0.43
CA SER A 119 19.91 -4.13 -0.98
C SER A 119 21.43 -4.06 -1.20
N ASN A 120 21.83 -4.19 -2.47
CA ASN A 120 23.25 -4.19 -2.87
C ASN A 120 24.00 -2.93 -2.40
N ASN A 121 25.26 -3.11 -2.00
CA ASN A 121 26.18 -2.05 -1.60
C ASN A 121 25.73 -1.22 -0.40
N ALA A 122 24.75 -1.69 0.39
CA ALA A 122 24.45 -1.07 1.65
C ALA A 122 25.57 -1.37 2.67
N TYR A 123 25.87 -0.39 3.52
CA TYR A 123 26.84 -0.49 4.61
C TYR A 123 26.14 -0.23 5.92
N ILE A 124 26.29 -1.17 6.87
CA ILE A 124 25.79 -1.03 8.25
C ILE A 124 26.98 -1.17 9.19
N GLY A 125 27.24 -0.11 9.92
CA GLY A 125 28.37 0.01 10.84
C GLY A 125 28.21 -0.80 12.12
N GLN A 126 29.08 -0.52 13.11
CA GLN A 126 29.12 -1.22 14.38
C GLN A 126 27.95 -0.83 15.30
N ASP A 127 27.51 -1.80 16.09
CA ASP A 127 26.53 -1.61 17.17
C ASP A 127 25.24 -0.94 16.70
N CYS A 128 24.79 -1.26 15.48
CA CYS A 128 23.50 -0.80 14.96
C CYS A 128 22.39 -1.78 15.32
N GLU A 129 21.20 -1.22 15.56
CA GLU A 129 19.98 -1.99 15.81
C GLU A 129 18.97 -1.69 14.70
N ILE A 130 18.74 -2.65 13.81
CA ILE A 130 17.77 -2.53 12.72
C ILE A 130 16.54 -3.36 13.09
N GLY A 131 15.38 -2.73 13.15
CA GLY A 131 14.12 -3.36 13.48
C GLY A 131 13.59 -4.33 12.41
N ASP A 132 12.39 -4.87 12.65
CA ASP A 132 11.75 -5.84 11.77
C ASP A 132 11.14 -5.18 10.53
N ASN A 133 11.14 -5.93 9.40
CA ASN A 133 10.51 -5.49 8.15
C ASN A 133 11.00 -4.11 7.66
N VAL A 134 12.25 -3.79 7.92
CA VAL A 134 12.91 -2.57 7.41
C VAL A 134 13.35 -2.81 5.98
N PHE A 135 13.22 -1.80 5.13
CA PHE A 135 13.78 -1.80 3.80
C PHE A 135 14.97 -0.84 3.73
N ILE A 136 16.15 -1.36 3.37
CA ILE A 136 17.39 -0.59 3.17
C ILE A 136 17.76 -0.66 1.70
N GLY A 137 17.63 0.47 1.00
CA GLY A 137 17.90 0.61 -0.41
C GLY A 137 19.37 0.45 -0.79
N PRO A 138 19.71 0.37 -2.09
CA PRO A 138 21.08 0.25 -2.53
C PRO A 138 21.91 1.50 -2.22
N ASN A 139 23.21 1.27 -1.95
CA ASN A 139 24.19 2.31 -1.61
C ASN A 139 23.81 3.13 -0.37
N VAL A 140 23.00 2.59 0.53
CA VAL A 140 22.70 3.23 1.82
C VAL A 140 23.93 3.05 2.73
N PHE A 141 24.30 4.14 3.41
CA PHE A 141 25.31 4.12 4.45
C PHE A 141 24.67 4.37 5.80
N ILE A 142 24.82 3.42 6.72
CA ILE A 142 24.44 3.57 8.13
C ILE A 142 25.71 3.46 8.95
N GLY A 143 26.09 4.53 9.60
CA GLY A 143 27.26 4.61 10.46
C GLY A 143 27.05 3.86 11.79
N ASN A 144 28.00 4.00 12.70
CA ASN A 144 27.99 3.22 13.94
C ASN A 144 26.90 3.70 14.92
N LYS A 145 26.41 2.78 15.76
CA LYS A 145 25.48 3.05 16.86
C LYS A 145 24.18 3.71 16.42
N CYS A 146 23.69 3.34 15.26
CA CYS A 146 22.40 3.80 14.76
C CYS A 146 21.29 2.81 15.12
N SER A 147 20.10 3.34 15.38
CA SER A 147 18.89 2.55 15.62
C SER A 147 17.84 2.90 14.59
N VAL A 148 17.27 1.89 13.94
CA VAL A 148 16.23 2.04 12.90
C VAL A 148 15.00 1.25 13.32
N GLY A 149 13.88 1.93 13.53
CA GLY A 149 12.62 1.32 13.93
C GLY A 149 12.03 0.39 12.87
N SER A 150 11.19 -0.54 13.33
CA SER A 150 10.53 -1.52 12.46
C SER A 150 9.67 -0.86 11.39
N LYS A 151 9.57 -1.50 10.21
CA LYS A 151 8.81 -1.04 9.03
C LYS A 151 9.30 0.27 8.40
N THR A 152 10.49 0.72 8.76
CA THR A 152 11.15 1.90 8.16
C THR A 152 11.60 1.58 6.73
N ILE A 153 11.47 2.56 5.84
CA ILE A 153 11.97 2.50 4.47
C ILE A 153 13.07 3.53 4.29
N ILE A 154 14.28 3.07 4.02
CA ILE A 154 15.44 3.92 3.71
C ILE A 154 15.74 3.79 2.22
N HIS A 155 15.54 4.89 1.49
CA HIS A 155 15.74 4.90 0.04
C HIS A 155 17.22 4.90 -0.36
N ALA A 156 17.45 4.53 -1.63
CA ALA A 156 18.80 4.47 -2.20
C ALA A 156 19.62 5.75 -1.98
N ASN A 157 20.93 5.58 -1.78
CA ASN A 157 21.92 6.66 -1.60
C ASN A 157 21.67 7.54 -0.34
N THR A 158 20.93 7.06 0.64
CA THR A 158 20.77 7.74 1.93
C THR A 158 22.01 7.50 2.79
N SER A 159 22.47 8.54 3.46
CA SER A 159 23.55 8.44 4.46
C SER A 159 23.04 8.83 5.84
N ILE A 160 23.15 7.91 6.76
CA ILE A 160 22.87 8.07 8.19
C ILE A 160 24.22 8.00 8.88
N ILE A 161 24.63 9.07 9.55
CA ILE A 161 26.02 9.15 10.04
C ILE A 161 26.16 8.22 11.26
N GLN A 162 26.36 8.71 12.43
CA GLN A 162 26.52 7.89 13.62
C GLN A 162 25.61 8.38 14.75
N ASP A 163 25.31 7.50 15.72
CA ASP A 163 24.49 7.81 16.89
C ASP A 163 23.10 8.41 16.54
N VAL A 164 22.49 7.95 15.42
CA VAL A 164 21.16 8.41 14.94
C VAL A 164 20.10 7.39 15.30
N ASN A 165 18.95 7.85 15.75
CA ASN A 165 17.75 7.07 16.01
C ASN A 165 16.62 7.52 15.07
N ILE A 166 16.01 6.57 14.33
CA ILE A 166 14.95 6.77 13.33
C ILE A 166 13.73 5.92 13.67
#